data_aeb35437b30e91ab69f0fe3ff6954b7e
#
_entry.id   aeb35437b30e91ab69f0fe3ff6954b7e
#
_cell.length_a   1.000
_cell.length_b   1.000
_cell.length_c   1.000
_cell.angle_alpha   90.00
_cell.angle_beta   90.00
_cell.angle_gamma   90.00
#
_symmetry.space_group_name_H-M   'P 1'
#
loop_
_entity.id
_entity.type
_entity.pdbx_description
1 polymer ?
#
loop_
_entity_poly.entity_id
_entity_poly.type
_entity_poly.pdbx_seq_one_letter_code
_entity_poly.pdbx_strand_id
1 'polypeptide(L)'
;MALSIEALTRLRSETLLITGATGFIGRQICRQLIKLNVPVYGLSRSAASETVEAGVKPVAVDVTEPTAMHAAFAEINPTCVLHLAAAGVNRPFLPEAEAAQVNVNGTCHVLQASQAVQVRRFIQVGTCYEAAGEPDQASPYAASKLEAWQMWRAFMSTQTQMNSVALRLFHVYGPEQPKTGLIAAAIDAALRGKRFEMTPGEQQRDFVFIDDVVEALLTALTAPLTAVGTYEVGTGSSCSVRAVVQRIFEIVGGAGEVVVGACPYRSHEIMCLVADPQPMAQDLGWQAHTNLEAGLTATIDWQRQQA
;
A
#
# COMPACT_ATOMS: atom_id res chain seq x y z
N MET A 1 -10.13 5.25 14.06
CA MET A 1 -11.36 4.75 14.75
C MET A 1 -11.05 3.45 15.49
N ALA A 2 -11.50 3.27 16.74
CA ALA A 2 -11.31 1.98 17.42
C ALA A 2 -12.27 0.95 16.82
N LEU A 3 -11.74 -0.22 16.44
CA LEU A 3 -12.58 -1.35 16.00
C LEU A 3 -13.58 -1.70 17.10
N SER A 4 -14.82 -2.05 16.72
CA SER A 4 -15.79 -2.56 17.69
C SER A 4 -15.29 -3.87 18.32
N ILE A 5 -15.72 -4.16 19.54
CA ILE A 5 -15.36 -5.40 20.24
C ILE A 5 -15.77 -6.63 19.40
N GLU A 6 -16.91 -6.57 18.74
CA GLU A 6 -17.41 -7.64 17.87
C GLU A 6 -16.51 -7.85 16.64
N ALA A 7 -16.14 -6.75 15.94
CA ALA A 7 -15.25 -6.79 14.79
C ALA A 7 -13.87 -7.35 15.16
N LEU A 8 -13.32 -6.94 16.32
CA LEU A 8 -12.04 -7.43 16.80
C LEU A 8 -12.11 -8.92 17.21
N THR A 9 -13.19 -9.34 17.87
CA THR A 9 -13.39 -10.74 18.24
C THR A 9 -13.48 -11.63 17.00
N ARG A 10 -14.22 -11.19 15.97
CA ARG A 10 -14.29 -11.88 14.68
C ARG A 10 -12.92 -11.96 14.03
N LEU A 11 -12.17 -10.87 13.95
CA LEU A 11 -10.85 -10.84 13.32
C LEU A 11 -9.85 -11.76 14.03
N ARG A 12 -9.92 -11.88 15.35
CA ARG A 12 -9.09 -12.80 16.15
C ARG A 12 -9.39 -14.27 15.89
N SER A 13 -10.59 -14.61 15.41
CA SER A 13 -10.97 -15.97 15.04
C SER A 13 -10.58 -16.35 13.60
N GLU A 14 -10.10 -15.39 12.80
CA GLU A 14 -9.67 -15.64 11.44
C GLU A 14 -8.23 -16.18 11.39
N THR A 15 -7.93 -16.99 10.38
CA THR A 15 -6.57 -17.30 9.96
C THR A 15 -6.18 -16.30 8.89
N LEU A 16 -5.46 -15.25 9.29
CA LEU A 16 -5.10 -14.14 8.40
C LEU A 16 -3.74 -14.38 7.76
N LEU A 17 -3.69 -14.35 6.42
CA LEU A 17 -2.46 -14.39 5.64
C LEU A 17 -2.24 -13.06 4.91
N ILE A 18 -1.02 -12.49 5.06
CA ILE A 18 -0.63 -11.23 4.44
C ILE A 18 0.54 -11.51 3.49
N THR A 19 0.35 -11.26 2.19
CA THR A 19 1.46 -11.26 1.23
C THR A 19 2.15 -9.90 1.23
N GLY A 20 3.46 -9.86 1.03
CA GLY A 20 4.22 -8.61 1.13
C GLY A 20 4.35 -8.08 2.56
N ALA A 21 4.28 -8.96 3.55
CA ALA A 21 4.33 -8.63 4.99
C ALA A 21 5.61 -7.88 5.40
N THR A 22 6.71 -8.02 4.65
CA THR A 22 8.00 -7.34 4.90
C THR A 22 8.10 -5.96 4.24
N GLY A 23 7.13 -5.58 3.43
CA GLY A 23 7.05 -4.26 2.79
C GLY A 23 6.70 -3.14 3.77
N PHE A 24 6.77 -1.88 3.33
CA PHE A 24 6.45 -0.71 4.15
C PHE A 24 5.06 -0.82 4.81
N ILE A 25 4.01 -0.96 4.01
CA ILE A 25 2.64 -1.07 4.51
C ILE A 25 2.45 -2.40 5.25
N GLY A 26 3.04 -3.50 4.72
CA GLY A 26 2.95 -4.83 5.33
C GLY A 26 3.44 -4.88 6.77
N ARG A 27 4.60 -4.26 7.06
CA ARG A 27 5.12 -4.19 8.43
C ARG A 27 4.20 -3.40 9.36
N GLN A 28 3.67 -2.27 8.91
CA GLN A 28 2.82 -1.43 9.74
C GLN A 28 1.49 -2.14 10.10
N ILE A 29 0.83 -2.78 9.12
CA ILE A 29 -0.40 -3.53 9.40
C ILE A 29 -0.12 -4.77 10.25
N CYS A 30 0.98 -5.51 10.02
CA CYS A 30 1.38 -6.64 10.86
C CYS A 30 1.58 -6.20 12.31
N ARG A 31 2.33 -5.13 12.55
CA ARG A 31 2.57 -4.57 13.89
C ARG A 31 1.27 -4.22 14.60
N GLN A 32 0.33 -3.60 13.89
CA GLN A 32 -0.97 -3.24 14.46
C GLN A 32 -1.82 -4.47 14.78
N LEU A 33 -1.84 -5.48 13.91
CA LEU A 33 -2.57 -6.73 14.14
C LEU A 33 -2.02 -7.49 15.35
N ILE A 34 -0.68 -7.54 15.52
CA ILE A 34 -0.06 -8.16 16.70
C ILE A 34 -0.45 -7.43 17.98
N LYS A 35 -0.43 -6.07 17.99
CA LYS A 35 -0.92 -5.29 19.14
C LYS A 35 -2.39 -5.58 19.48
N LEU A 36 -3.18 -5.91 18.47
CA LEU A 36 -4.59 -6.30 18.64
C LEU A 36 -4.77 -7.79 18.99
N ASN A 37 -3.68 -8.56 19.19
CA ASN A 37 -3.67 -10.01 19.43
C ASN A 37 -4.39 -10.80 18.31
N VAL A 38 -4.19 -10.41 17.05
CA VAL A 38 -4.67 -11.14 15.87
C VAL A 38 -3.55 -12.02 15.34
N PRO A 39 -3.75 -13.35 15.19
CA PRO A 39 -2.76 -14.24 14.61
C PRO A 39 -2.55 -13.92 13.12
N VAL A 40 -1.28 -13.74 12.70
CA VAL A 40 -0.93 -13.37 11.32
C VAL A 40 0.13 -14.32 10.77
N TYR A 41 -0.08 -14.79 9.56
CA TYR A 41 0.92 -15.42 8.70
C TYR A 41 1.43 -14.40 7.71
N GLY A 42 2.72 -14.10 7.73
CA GLY A 42 3.37 -13.14 6.86
C GLY A 42 4.14 -13.83 5.74
N LEU A 43 3.62 -13.74 4.50
CA LEU A 43 4.25 -14.33 3.33
C LEU A 43 5.24 -13.36 2.68
N SER A 44 6.46 -13.82 2.48
CA SER A 44 7.52 -13.10 1.78
C SER A 44 8.50 -14.06 1.10
N ARG A 45 9.28 -13.54 0.15
CA ARG A 45 10.30 -14.32 -0.59
C ARG A 45 11.42 -14.87 0.30
N SER A 46 11.71 -14.21 1.40
CA SER A 46 12.76 -14.59 2.34
C SER A 46 12.17 -15.22 3.59
N ALA A 47 12.68 -16.40 3.96
CA ALA A 47 12.33 -17.11 5.19
C ALA A 47 12.96 -16.49 6.46
N ALA A 48 13.83 -15.49 6.33
CA ALA A 48 14.51 -14.91 7.47
C ALA A 48 13.48 -14.33 8.45
N SER A 49 13.34 -14.94 9.61
CA SER A 49 12.46 -14.45 10.69
C SER A 49 12.77 -13.01 11.10
N GLU A 50 13.98 -12.53 10.79
CA GLU A 50 14.44 -11.16 11.02
C GLU A 50 13.79 -10.12 10.10
N THR A 51 13.10 -10.54 9.04
CA THR A 51 12.48 -9.62 8.06
C THR A 51 11.00 -9.35 8.32
N VAL A 52 10.34 -10.16 9.15
CA VAL A 52 8.94 -9.96 9.55
C VAL A 52 8.84 -9.38 10.96
N GLU A 53 7.76 -8.71 11.26
CA GLU A 53 7.50 -8.16 12.60
C GLU A 53 7.43 -9.27 13.65
N ALA A 54 7.95 -9.01 14.85
CA ALA A 54 7.91 -9.97 15.95
C ALA A 54 6.47 -10.38 16.28
N GLY A 55 6.23 -11.69 16.35
CA GLY A 55 4.88 -12.26 16.57
C GLY A 55 4.14 -12.65 15.30
N VAL A 56 4.63 -12.26 14.11
CA VAL A 56 4.13 -12.75 12.82
C VAL A 56 4.75 -14.13 12.53
N LYS A 57 3.93 -15.09 12.10
CA LYS A 57 4.41 -16.40 11.64
C LYS A 57 4.96 -16.28 10.21
N PRO A 58 6.27 -16.44 9.98
CA PRO A 58 6.86 -16.25 8.66
C PRO A 58 6.50 -17.40 7.71
N VAL A 59 6.21 -17.07 6.45
CA VAL A 59 5.95 -18.02 5.36
C VAL A 59 6.85 -17.66 4.18
N ALA A 60 7.81 -18.56 3.87
CA ALA A 60 8.79 -18.33 2.81
C ALA A 60 8.25 -18.83 1.46
N VAL A 61 7.57 -17.96 0.72
CA VAL A 61 7.07 -18.28 -0.63
C VAL A 61 7.15 -17.03 -1.51
N ASP A 62 7.59 -17.20 -2.74
CA ASP A 62 7.46 -16.18 -3.78
C ASP A 62 6.10 -16.30 -4.45
N VAL A 63 5.39 -15.18 -4.59
CA VAL A 63 4.06 -15.13 -5.25
C VAL A 63 4.13 -15.58 -6.72
N THR A 64 5.32 -15.58 -7.31
CA THR A 64 5.54 -16.03 -8.70
C THR A 64 5.58 -17.55 -8.84
N GLU A 65 5.61 -18.30 -7.72
CA GLU A 65 5.74 -19.77 -7.69
C GLU A 65 4.39 -20.43 -7.36
N PRO A 66 3.58 -20.80 -8.37
CA PRO A 66 2.21 -21.27 -8.15
C PRO A 66 2.11 -22.53 -7.29
N THR A 67 3.01 -23.49 -7.50
CA THR A 67 3.01 -24.76 -6.74
C THR A 67 3.31 -24.52 -5.26
N ALA A 68 4.32 -23.70 -4.95
CA ALA A 68 4.67 -23.35 -3.58
C ALA A 68 3.53 -22.54 -2.91
N MET A 69 2.87 -21.66 -3.68
CA MET A 69 1.72 -20.88 -3.21
C MET A 69 0.56 -21.81 -2.81
N HIS A 70 0.17 -22.75 -3.68
CA HIS A 70 -0.87 -23.73 -3.38
C HIS A 70 -0.53 -24.58 -2.14
N ALA A 71 0.72 -25.05 -2.02
CA ALA A 71 1.17 -25.84 -0.88
C ALA A 71 1.07 -25.05 0.44
N ALA A 72 1.54 -23.81 0.46
CA ALA A 72 1.45 -22.96 1.64
C ALA A 72 0.00 -22.65 2.04
N PHE A 73 -0.88 -22.38 1.07
CA PHE A 73 -2.30 -22.15 1.37
C PHE A 73 -2.99 -23.41 1.90
N ALA A 74 -2.67 -24.59 1.35
CA ALA A 74 -3.22 -25.86 1.87
C ALA A 74 -2.77 -26.15 3.30
N GLU A 75 -1.51 -25.83 3.66
CA GLU A 75 -0.96 -26.02 5.00
C GLU A 75 -1.57 -25.03 6.01
N ILE A 76 -1.65 -23.75 5.65
CA ILE A 76 -2.11 -22.67 6.54
C ILE A 76 -3.63 -22.65 6.65
N ASN A 77 -4.33 -22.99 5.57
CA ASN A 77 -5.77 -22.90 5.40
C ASN A 77 -6.34 -21.51 5.81
N PRO A 78 -5.87 -20.41 5.17
CA PRO A 78 -6.27 -19.07 5.54
C PRO A 78 -7.76 -18.84 5.26
N THR A 79 -8.44 -18.16 6.18
CA THR A 79 -9.83 -17.74 5.99
C THR A 79 -9.93 -16.30 5.48
N CYS A 80 -8.86 -15.52 5.66
CA CYS A 80 -8.76 -14.14 5.23
C CYS A 80 -7.38 -13.87 4.62
N VAL A 81 -7.33 -13.17 3.48
CA VAL A 81 -6.10 -12.81 2.76
C VAL A 81 -6.04 -11.31 2.54
N LEU A 82 -4.90 -10.70 2.90
CA LEU A 82 -4.53 -9.33 2.53
C LEU A 82 -3.36 -9.38 1.53
N HIS A 83 -3.63 -9.02 0.28
CA HIS A 83 -2.65 -9.10 -0.80
C HIS A 83 -1.96 -7.74 -1.02
N LEU A 84 -0.76 -7.58 -0.40
CA LEU A 84 0.10 -6.39 -0.50
C LEU A 84 1.34 -6.62 -1.37
N ALA A 85 1.64 -7.85 -1.76
CA ALA A 85 2.84 -8.15 -2.54
C ALA A 85 2.77 -7.46 -3.90
N ALA A 86 3.79 -6.65 -4.19
CA ALA A 86 3.96 -5.98 -5.47
C ALA A 86 5.43 -5.66 -5.71
N ALA A 87 5.82 -5.58 -6.99
CA ALA A 87 7.11 -5.06 -7.42
C ALA A 87 6.93 -3.69 -8.07
N GLY A 88 7.91 -2.79 -7.90
CA GLY A 88 8.01 -1.57 -8.69
C GLY A 88 7.62 -0.28 -8.03
N VAL A 89 6.99 -0.29 -6.86
CA VAL A 89 6.53 0.94 -6.16
C VAL A 89 7.64 2.00 -6.03
N ASN A 90 8.88 1.57 -5.77
CA ASN A 90 10.04 2.46 -5.59
C ASN A 90 11.17 2.14 -6.59
N ARG A 91 10.84 1.52 -7.72
CA ARG A 91 11.80 1.14 -8.77
C ARG A 91 11.36 1.76 -10.10
N PRO A 92 11.83 2.98 -10.43
CA PRO A 92 11.40 3.70 -11.64
C PRO A 92 11.73 2.96 -12.95
N PHE A 93 12.69 2.04 -12.92
CA PHE A 93 13.14 1.22 -14.07
C PHE A 93 12.86 -0.26 -13.82
N LEU A 94 11.66 -0.60 -13.33
CA LEU A 94 11.24 -1.98 -13.24
C LEU A 94 11.08 -2.57 -14.65
N PRO A 95 11.73 -3.71 -14.98
CA PRO A 95 11.47 -4.40 -16.26
C PRO A 95 10.01 -4.83 -16.37
N GLU A 96 9.41 -4.67 -17.56
CA GLU A 96 8.01 -5.03 -17.80
C GLU A 96 7.73 -6.50 -17.46
N ALA A 97 8.65 -7.40 -17.85
CA ALA A 97 8.51 -8.82 -17.54
C ALA A 97 8.48 -9.11 -16.03
N GLU A 98 9.30 -8.41 -15.23
CA GLU A 98 9.27 -8.54 -13.77
C GLU A 98 7.97 -7.95 -13.19
N ALA A 99 7.51 -6.82 -13.72
CA ALA A 99 6.26 -6.20 -13.32
C ALA A 99 5.07 -7.14 -13.56
N ALA A 100 4.97 -7.71 -14.77
CA ALA A 100 3.92 -8.66 -15.12
C ALA A 100 4.00 -9.94 -14.28
N GLN A 101 5.19 -10.50 -14.11
CA GLN A 101 5.38 -11.74 -13.36
C GLN A 101 4.95 -11.61 -11.90
N VAL A 102 5.35 -10.52 -11.23
CA VAL A 102 5.03 -10.33 -9.81
C VAL A 102 3.62 -9.80 -9.61
N ASN A 103 3.25 -8.74 -10.33
CA ASN A 103 2.01 -8.02 -10.03
C ASN A 103 0.79 -8.70 -10.66
N VAL A 104 0.92 -9.24 -11.88
CA VAL A 104 -0.21 -9.90 -12.58
C VAL A 104 -0.26 -11.39 -12.24
N ASN A 105 0.78 -12.14 -12.60
CA ASN A 105 0.78 -13.59 -12.38
C ASN A 105 0.75 -13.91 -10.89
N GLY A 106 1.52 -13.18 -10.07
CA GLY A 106 1.49 -13.32 -8.61
C GLY A 106 0.09 -13.11 -8.03
N THR A 107 -0.64 -12.07 -8.47
CA THR A 107 -2.04 -11.87 -8.05
C THR A 107 -2.91 -13.05 -8.46
N CYS A 108 -2.78 -13.56 -9.71
CA CYS A 108 -3.54 -14.72 -10.16
C CYS A 108 -3.26 -15.97 -9.32
N HIS A 109 -1.99 -16.24 -8.97
CA HIS A 109 -1.62 -17.39 -8.14
C HIS A 109 -2.22 -17.28 -6.73
N VAL A 110 -2.18 -16.09 -6.11
CA VAL A 110 -2.78 -15.87 -4.79
C VAL A 110 -4.30 -16.04 -4.84
N LEU A 111 -4.98 -15.55 -5.87
CA LEU A 111 -6.43 -15.74 -6.07
C LEU A 111 -6.79 -17.22 -6.24
N GLN A 112 -6.08 -17.96 -7.09
CA GLN A 112 -6.30 -19.38 -7.32
C GLN A 112 -6.06 -20.21 -6.05
N ALA A 113 -4.98 -19.95 -5.33
CA ALA A 113 -4.69 -20.59 -4.05
C ALA A 113 -5.77 -20.28 -3.00
N SER A 114 -6.25 -19.02 -2.96
CA SER A 114 -7.34 -18.60 -2.09
C SER A 114 -8.65 -19.34 -2.38
N GLN A 115 -8.97 -19.52 -3.66
CA GLN A 115 -10.16 -20.28 -4.09
C GLN A 115 -10.06 -21.75 -3.67
N ALA A 116 -8.89 -22.37 -3.86
CA ALA A 116 -8.68 -23.79 -3.57
C ALA A 116 -8.94 -24.14 -2.09
N VAL A 117 -8.69 -23.21 -1.16
CA VAL A 117 -8.92 -23.39 0.29
C VAL A 117 -10.15 -22.61 0.80
N GLN A 118 -10.98 -22.11 -0.11
CA GLN A 118 -12.23 -21.43 0.21
C GLN A 118 -12.06 -20.21 1.14
N VAL A 119 -11.07 -19.35 0.86
CA VAL A 119 -10.91 -18.06 1.55
C VAL A 119 -12.22 -17.29 1.52
N ARG A 120 -12.67 -16.80 2.67
CA ARG A 120 -13.93 -16.07 2.81
C ARG A 120 -13.82 -14.58 2.51
N ARG A 121 -12.69 -13.97 2.87
CA ARG A 121 -12.39 -12.55 2.67
C ARG A 121 -11.05 -12.38 1.96
N PHE A 122 -11.05 -11.65 0.84
CA PHE A 122 -9.85 -11.27 0.11
C PHE A 122 -9.78 -9.76 -0.04
N ILE A 123 -8.66 -9.15 0.40
CA ILE A 123 -8.42 -7.72 0.22
C ILE A 123 -7.32 -7.55 -0.83
N GLN A 124 -7.69 -7.01 -1.99
CA GLN A 124 -6.74 -6.62 -3.04
C GLN A 124 -6.23 -5.22 -2.78
N VAL A 125 -4.91 -5.03 -2.72
CA VAL A 125 -4.34 -3.70 -2.61
C VAL A 125 -3.77 -3.23 -3.95
N GLY A 126 -4.35 -2.15 -4.43
CA GLY A 126 -4.04 -1.47 -5.67
C GLY A 126 -3.37 -0.12 -5.48
N THR A 127 -3.37 0.69 -6.52
CA THR A 127 -2.74 2.02 -6.55
C THR A 127 -3.60 3.03 -7.31
N CYS A 128 -3.49 4.31 -6.96
CA CYS A 128 -4.12 5.41 -7.70
C CYS A 128 -3.74 5.43 -9.19
N TYR A 129 -2.59 4.86 -9.54
CA TYR A 129 -2.15 4.77 -10.95
C TYR A 129 -3.00 3.81 -11.81
N GLU A 130 -3.82 2.94 -11.22
CA GLU A 130 -4.78 2.08 -11.94
C GLU A 130 -5.93 2.87 -12.59
N ALA A 131 -6.24 4.04 -12.05
CA ALA A 131 -7.31 4.92 -12.56
C ALA A 131 -6.78 6.07 -13.41
N ALA A 132 -5.47 6.19 -13.55
CA ALA A 132 -4.83 7.37 -14.08
C ALA A 132 -4.21 7.12 -15.45
N GLY A 133 -4.82 7.67 -16.47
CA GLY A 133 -4.21 7.86 -17.77
C GLY A 133 -4.51 6.80 -18.82
N GLU A 134 -4.10 7.12 -20.04
CA GLU A 134 -4.16 6.21 -21.18
C GLU A 134 -3.15 5.07 -20.96
N PRO A 135 -3.48 3.82 -21.36
CA PRO A 135 -2.59 2.65 -21.20
C PRO A 135 -1.19 2.88 -21.79
N ASP A 136 -1.08 3.63 -22.88
CA ASP A 136 0.18 3.90 -23.57
C ASP A 136 1.14 4.84 -22.82
N GLN A 137 0.68 5.45 -21.73
CA GLN A 137 1.45 6.39 -20.91
C GLN A 137 1.81 5.86 -19.54
N ALA A 138 1.35 4.64 -19.20
CA ALA A 138 1.59 4.05 -17.92
C ALA A 138 3.03 3.52 -17.78
N SER A 139 3.63 3.72 -16.61
CA SER A 139 4.86 3.00 -16.27
C SER A 139 4.59 1.48 -16.20
N PRO A 140 5.62 0.61 -16.35
CA PRO A 140 5.44 -0.83 -16.20
C PRO A 140 4.76 -1.23 -14.88
N TYR A 141 5.03 -0.48 -13.81
CA TYR A 141 4.33 -0.64 -12.54
C TYR A 141 2.84 -0.32 -12.66
N ALA A 142 2.48 0.84 -13.19
CA ALA A 142 1.08 1.26 -13.31
C ALA A 142 0.28 0.31 -14.23
N ALA A 143 0.86 -0.04 -15.39
CA ALA A 143 0.26 -0.98 -16.34
C ALA A 143 0.01 -2.35 -15.68
N SER A 144 1.01 -2.93 -15.02
CA SER A 144 0.87 -4.24 -14.37
C SER A 144 -0.12 -4.23 -13.20
N LYS A 145 -0.24 -3.11 -12.47
CA LYS A 145 -1.24 -3.00 -11.39
C LYS A 145 -2.65 -2.86 -11.94
N LEU A 146 -2.84 -2.13 -13.03
CA LEU A 146 -4.13 -2.07 -13.73
C LEU A 146 -4.55 -3.45 -14.24
N GLU A 147 -3.63 -4.18 -14.88
CA GLU A 147 -3.88 -5.54 -15.37
C GLU A 147 -4.22 -6.49 -14.21
N ALA A 148 -3.47 -6.45 -13.11
CA ALA A 148 -3.75 -7.24 -11.91
C ALA A 148 -5.16 -6.95 -11.34
N TRP A 149 -5.58 -5.68 -11.33
CA TRP A 149 -6.91 -5.29 -10.90
C TRP A 149 -8.00 -5.80 -11.87
N GLN A 150 -7.76 -5.78 -13.19
CA GLN A 150 -8.68 -6.35 -14.17
C GLN A 150 -8.82 -7.86 -14.00
N MET A 151 -7.71 -8.58 -13.76
CA MET A 151 -7.72 -10.01 -13.48
C MET A 151 -8.48 -10.33 -12.19
N TRP A 152 -8.25 -9.56 -11.12
CA TRP A 152 -9.02 -9.67 -9.88
C TRP A 152 -10.53 -9.47 -10.13
N ARG A 153 -10.95 -8.43 -10.86
CA ARG A 153 -12.35 -8.19 -11.20
C ARG A 153 -12.96 -9.35 -11.98
N ALA A 154 -12.26 -9.82 -13.00
CA ALA A 154 -12.73 -10.94 -13.82
C ALA A 154 -12.86 -12.21 -12.96
N PHE A 155 -11.90 -12.48 -12.09
CA PHE A 155 -11.96 -13.61 -11.17
C PHE A 155 -13.16 -13.47 -10.22
N MET A 156 -13.35 -12.33 -9.58
CA MET A 156 -14.46 -12.10 -8.65
C MET A 156 -15.85 -12.17 -9.30
N SER A 157 -15.98 -11.85 -10.60
CA SER A 157 -17.26 -11.98 -11.30
C SER A 157 -17.75 -13.42 -11.41
N THR A 158 -16.88 -14.40 -11.25
CA THR A 158 -17.18 -15.84 -11.30
C THR A 158 -17.24 -16.50 -9.93
N GLN A 159 -16.89 -15.76 -8.85
CA GLN A 159 -16.85 -16.29 -7.48
C GLN A 159 -18.09 -15.89 -6.69
N THR A 160 -18.73 -16.86 -6.04
CA THR A 160 -19.93 -16.63 -5.20
C THR A 160 -19.66 -16.77 -3.70
N GLN A 161 -18.52 -17.37 -3.32
CA GLN A 161 -18.22 -17.69 -1.93
C GLN A 161 -17.13 -16.81 -1.31
N MET A 162 -16.27 -16.22 -2.15
CA MET A 162 -15.22 -15.30 -1.72
C MET A 162 -15.71 -13.85 -1.79
N ASN A 163 -15.75 -13.18 -0.66
CA ASN A 163 -16.03 -11.75 -0.62
C ASN A 163 -14.73 -10.96 -0.75
N SER A 164 -14.71 -9.98 -1.63
CA SER A 164 -13.48 -9.23 -1.89
C SER A 164 -13.71 -7.74 -2.01
N VAL A 165 -12.75 -6.99 -1.47
CA VAL A 165 -12.65 -5.53 -1.57
C VAL A 165 -11.30 -5.20 -2.20
N ALA A 166 -11.28 -4.29 -3.16
CA ALA A 166 -10.05 -3.70 -3.67
C ALA A 166 -9.85 -2.29 -3.09
N LEU A 167 -8.66 -2.01 -2.58
CA LEU A 167 -8.29 -0.69 -2.06
C LEU A 167 -7.22 -0.07 -2.96
N ARG A 168 -7.54 1.03 -3.64
CA ARG A 168 -6.59 1.85 -4.40
C ARG A 168 -5.94 2.86 -3.50
N LEU A 169 -4.68 2.61 -3.13
CA LEU A 169 -3.95 3.53 -2.27
C LEU A 169 -3.41 4.71 -3.07
N PHE A 170 -3.58 5.91 -2.53
CA PHE A 170 -2.95 7.11 -3.06
C PHE A 170 -1.51 7.23 -2.54
N HIS A 171 -0.93 8.44 -2.44
CA HIS A 171 0.50 8.57 -2.13
C HIS A 171 0.74 8.36 -0.62
N VAL A 172 0.97 7.10 -0.24
CA VAL A 172 1.21 6.71 1.15
C VAL A 172 2.58 7.21 1.61
N TYR A 173 2.61 7.87 2.77
CA TYR A 173 3.84 8.32 3.41
C TYR A 173 3.78 8.13 4.93
N GLY A 174 4.94 8.16 5.59
CA GLY A 174 5.03 8.06 7.04
C GLY A 174 6.36 7.47 7.52
N PRO A 175 6.50 7.24 8.83
CA PRO A 175 7.64 6.54 9.41
C PRO A 175 7.94 5.21 8.74
N GLU A 176 9.22 4.89 8.59
CA GLU A 176 9.73 3.66 7.95
C GLU A 176 9.46 3.54 6.44
N GLN A 177 8.97 4.58 5.77
CA GLN A 177 8.85 4.55 4.31
C GLN A 177 10.22 4.40 3.65
N PRO A 178 10.30 3.76 2.44
CA PRO A 178 11.56 3.63 1.72
C PRO A 178 12.18 4.98 1.41
N LYS A 179 13.51 5.09 1.60
CA LYS A 179 14.27 6.34 1.39
C LYS A 179 14.23 6.86 -0.06
N THR A 180 13.83 6.03 -1.00
CA THR A 180 13.64 6.38 -2.41
C THR A 180 12.33 7.11 -2.71
N GLY A 181 11.40 7.15 -1.75
CA GLY A 181 10.16 7.94 -1.87
C GLY A 181 10.41 9.44 -1.78
N LEU A 182 9.60 10.24 -2.48
CA LEU A 182 9.71 11.70 -2.55
C LEU A 182 9.84 12.36 -1.16
N ILE A 183 8.91 12.08 -0.26
CA ILE A 183 8.87 12.68 1.09
C ILE A 183 10.10 12.27 1.90
N ALA A 184 10.48 10.98 1.92
CA ALA A 184 11.65 10.51 2.66
C ALA A 184 12.94 11.11 2.12
N ALA A 185 13.09 11.22 0.80
CA ALA A 185 14.26 11.80 0.15
C ALA A 185 14.37 13.31 0.44
N ALA A 186 13.24 14.03 0.42
CA ALA A 186 13.20 15.46 0.75
C ALA A 186 13.55 15.70 2.24
N ILE A 187 13.04 14.87 3.14
CA ILE A 187 13.37 14.94 4.57
C ILE A 187 14.87 14.65 4.79
N ASP A 188 15.45 13.60 4.14
CA ASP A 188 16.87 13.30 4.27
C ASP A 188 17.74 14.46 3.77
N ALA A 189 17.38 15.07 2.63
CA ALA A 189 18.09 16.24 2.12
C ALA A 189 18.00 17.43 3.06
N ALA A 190 16.82 17.74 3.58
CA ALA A 190 16.60 18.84 4.51
C ALA A 190 17.38 18.64 5.82
N LEU A 191 17.31 17.44 6.44
CA LEU A 191 18.01 17.12 7.68
C LEU A 191 19.55 17.20 7.54
N ARG A 192 20.08 16.89 6.34
CA ARG A 192 21.50 16.95 6.04
C ARG A 192 21.97 18.31 5.52
N GLY A 193 21.08 19.31 5.43
CA GLY A 193 21.41 20.61 4.85
C GLY A 193 21.81 20.57 3.38
N LYS A 194 21.31 19.59 2.61
CA LYS A 194 21.67 19.38 1.20
C LYS A 194 20.70 20.08 0.26
N ARG A 195 21.13 20.26 -1.00
CA ARG A 195 20.25 20.66 -2.10
C ARG A 195 19.34 19.50 -2.48
N PHE A 196 18.06 19.82 -2.74
CA PHE A 196 17.08 18.91 -3.27
C PHE A 196 16.59 19.41 -4.63
N GLU A 197 17.07 18.77 -5.67
CA GLU A 197 16.71 19.10 -7.06
C GLU A 197 15.40 18.40 -7.41
N MET A 198 14.44 19.16 -7.99
CA MET A 198 13.13 18.63 -8.32
C MET A 198 12.61 19.20 -9.65
N THR A 199 11.58 18.57 -10.19
CA THR A 199 10.79 19.12 -11.30
C THR A 199 10.13 20.44 -10.88
N PRO A 200 9.41 21.17 -11.76
CA PRO A 200 8.63 22.34 -11.33
C PRO A 200 7.65 22.03 -10.18
N GLY A 201 7.27 20.76 -10.01
CA GLY A 201 6.51 20.29 -8.85
C GLY A 201 5.05 20.74 -8.81
N GLU A 202 4.45 21.09 -9.94
CA GLU A 202 3.06 21.58 -10.03
C GLU A 202 2.02 20.46 -9.98
N GLN A 203 2.46 19.21 -10.20
CA GLN A 203 1.56 18.05 -10.16
C GLN A 203 0.89 17.93 -8.79
N GLN A 204 -0.43 17.77 -8.83
CA GLN A 204 -1.29 17.61 -7.66
C GLN A 204 -1.35 16.15 -7.22
N ARG A 205 -1.12 15.92 -5.95
CA ARG A 205 -1.12 14.58 -5.35
C ARG A 205 -1.92 14.58 -4.05
N ASP A 206 -2.60 13.50 -3.80
CA ASP A 206 -3.23 13.21 -2.52
C ASP A 206 -2.26 12.36 -1.68
N PHE A 207 -1.77 12.92 -0.59
CA PHE A 207 -0.85 12.28 0.34
C PHE A 207 -1.61 11.75 1.54
N VAL A 208 -1.61 10.44 1.73
CA VAL A 208 -2.29 9.77 2.85
C VAL A 208 -1.27 9.22 3.85
N PHE A 209 -1.48 9.51 5.13
CA PHE A 209 -0.57 9.05 6.19
C PHE A 209 -0.70 7.54 6.42
N ILE A 210 0.40 6.89 6.76
CA ILE A 210 0.46 5.42 6.90
C ILE A 210 -0.53 4.88 7.93
N ASP A 211 -0.76 5.57 9.04
CA ASP A 211 -1.69 5.11 10.08
C ASP A 211 -3.14 5.11 9.58
N ASP A 212 -3.54 6.10 8.76
CA ASP A 212 -4.86 6.14 8.12
C ASP A 212 -5.01 4.98 7.11
N VAL A 213 -3.94 4.64 6.38
CA VAL A 213 -3.94 3.46 5.48
C VAL A 213 -4.08 2.16 6.27
N VAL A 214 -3.37 2.01 7.38
CA VAL A 214 -3.51 0.85 8.26
C VAL A 214 -4.94 0.74 8.80
N GLU A 215 -5.56 1.85 9.16
CA GLU A 215 -6.97 1.88 9.58
C GLU A 215 -7.91 1.50 8.44
N ALA A 216 -7.66 1.95 7.20
CA ALA A 216 -8.42 1.53 6.01
C ALA A 216 -8.35 0.03 5.77
N LEU A 217 -7.15 -0.55 5.90
CA LEU A 217 -6.94 -2.00 5.77
C LEU A 217 -7.68 -2.78 6.86
N LEU A 218 -7.62 -2.33 8.11
CA LEU A 218 -8.38 -2.93 9.22
C LEU A 218 -9.88 -2.85 9.01
N THR A 219 -10.36 -1.70 8.52
CA THR A 219 -11.78 -1.51 8.17
C THR A 219 -12.22 -2.49 7.09
N ALA A 220 -11.44 -2.65 6.01
CA ALA A 220 -11.74 -3.62 4.95
C ALA A 220 -11.70 -5.07 5.46
N LEU A 221 -10.76 -5.42 6.34
CA LEU A 221 -10.66 -6.75 6.95
C LEU A 221 -11.86 -7.08 7.84
N THR A 222 -12.44 -6.08 8.49
CA THR A 222 -13.55 -6.24 9.44
C THR A 222 -14.92 -5.88 8.88
N ALA A 223 -14.99 -5.35 7.67
CA ALA A 223 -16.23 -5.00 7.00
C ALA A 223 -17.20 -6.21 6.90
N PRO A 224 -18.51 -5.99 6.79
CA PRO A 224 -19.46 -7.06 6.51
C PRO A 224 -19.07 -7.86 5.26
N LEU A 225 -19.36 -9.16 5.24
CA LEU A 225 -19.06 -10.00 4.06
C LEU A 225 -19.86 -9.59 2.81
N THR A 226 -20.86 -8.75 2.95
CA THR A 226 -21.62 -8.14 1.84
C THR A 226 -20.90 -6.96 1.20
N ALA A 227 -19.86 -6.40 1.87
CA ALA A 227 -19.08 -5.32 1.31
C ALA A 227 -18.17 -5.85 0.21
N VAL A 228 -18.43 -5.42 -1.01
CA VAL A 228 -17.65 -5.76 -2.22
C VAL A 228 -17.48 -4.50 -3.06
N GLY A 229 -16.36 -4.40 -3.75
CA GLY A 229 -16.11 -3.25 -4.61
C GLY A 229 -14.68 -2.77 -4.61
N THR A 230 -14.45 -1.64 -5.27
CA THR A 230 -13.18 -0.94 -5.31
C THR A 230 -13.34 0.41 -4.64
N TYR A 231 -12.49 0.71 -3.66
CA TYR A 231 -12.50 1.96 -2.90
C TYR A 231 -11.16 2.67 -3.01
N GLU A 232 -11.20 3.99 -3.04
CA GLU A 232 -10.01 4.83 -3.05
C GLU A 232 -9.64 5.22 -1.61
N VAL A 233 -8.36 5.03 -1.28
CA VAL A 233 -7.80 5.33 0.04
C VAL A 233 -6.87 6.53 -0.08
N GLY A 234 -7.41 7.68 0.23
CA GLY A 234 -6.77 8.98 0.21
C GLY A 234 -7.53 9.96 1.08
N THR A 235 -7.10 11.20 1.09
CA THR A 235 -7.72 12.27 1.89
C THR A 235 -8.83 13.03 1.15
N GLY A 236 -8.87 12.90 -0.18
CA GLY A 236 -9.72 13.72 -1.07
C GLY A 236 -9.20 15.16 -1.24
N SER A 237 -8.01 15.45 -0.72
CA SER A 237 -7.39 16.78 -0.79
C SER A 237 -6.07 16.73 -1.57
N SER A 238 -5.88 17.65 -2.49
CA SER A 238 -4.64 17.74 -3.27
C SER A 238 -3.66 18.75 -2.71
N CYS A 239 -2.39 18.43 -2.85
CA CYS A 239 -1.29 19.36 -2.63
C CYS A 239 -0.27 19.22 -3.75
N SER A 240 0.33 20.34 -4.22
CA SER A 240 1.39 20.25 -5.22
C SER A 240 2.65 19.62 -4.60
N VAL A 241 3.36 18.83 -5.40
CA VAL A 241 4.63 18.23 -4.96
C VAL A 241 5.61 19.29 -4.46
N ARG A 242 5.66 20.47 -5.13
CA ARG A 242 6.47 21.61 -4.70
C ARG A 242 6.09 22.10 -3.31
N ALA A 243 4.80 22.28 -3.03
CA ALA A 243 4.34 22.76 -1.74
C ALA A 243 4.70 21.79 -0.61
N VAL A 244 4.56 20.48 -0.85
CA VAL A 244 4.94 19.45 0.13
C VAL A 244 6.46 19.47 0.41
N VAL A 245 7.29 19.55 -0.63
CA VAL A 245 8.75 19.61 -0.47
C VAL A 245 9.17 20.89 0.27
N GLN A 246 8.64 22.03 -0.11
CA GLN A 246 8.90 23.31 0.58
C GLN A 246 8.49 23.24 2.04
N ARG A 247 7.31 22.67 2.33
CA ARG A 247 6.84 22.51 3.71
C ARG A 247 7.75 21.62 4.55
N ILE A 248 8.30 20.54 3.99
CA ILE A 248 9.29 19.69 4.67
C ILE A 248 10.52 20.52 5.08
N PHE A 249 11.07 21.32 4.17
CA PHE A 249 12.24 22.16 4.45
C PHE A 249 11.94 23.25 5.51
N GLU A 250 10.74 23.82 5.49
CA GLU A 250 10.29 24.77 6.53
C GLU A 250 10.20 24.11 7.91
N ILE A 251 9.57 22.92 8.02
CA ILE A 251 9.42 22.19 9.29
C ILE A 251 10.79 21.76 9.84
N VAL A 252 11.68 21.27 8.96
CA VAL A 252 13.01 20.84 9.39
C VAL A 252 13.83 22.02 9.89
N GLY A 253 13.73 23.17 9.24
CA GLY A 253 14.50 24.38 9.52
C GLY A 253 16.00 24.13 9.39
N GLY A 254 16.68 24.65 8.42
CA GLY A 254 18.09 24.36 8.23
C GLY A 254 18.69 25.03 7.00
N ALA A 255 19.96 24.69 6.67
CA ALA A 255 20.71 25.28 5.56
C ALA A 255 20.43 24.61 4.19
N GLY A 256 19.50 23.64 4.12
CA GLY A 256 19.16 22.96 2.89
C GLY A 256 18.39 23.85 1.90
N GLU A 257 18.52 23.57 0.61
CA GLU A 257 17.93 24.35 -0.48
C GLU A 257 17.06 23.48 -1.39
N VAL A 258 15.85 23.93 -1.71
CA VAL A 258 14.98 23.32 -2.73
C VAL A 258 15.22 24.00 -4.08
N VAL A 259 15.69 23.25 -5.07
CA VAL A 259 15.97 23.75 -6.42
C VAL A 259 14.86 23.32 -7.37
N VAL A 260 13.86 24.18 -7.48
CA VAL A 260 12.65 23.94 -8.30
C VAL A 260 13.00 24.06 -9.77
N GLY A 261 12.54 23.10 -10.60
CA GLY A 261 12.73 23.10 -12.05
C GLY A 261 14.13 22.62 -12.51
N ALA A 262 14.96 22.12 -11.58
CA ALA A 262 16.26 21.54 -11.93
C ALA A 262 16.16 20.26 -12.78
N CYS A 263 15.05 19.52 -12.64
CA CYS A 263 14.77 18.32 -13.40
C CYS A 263 13.55 18.55 -14.31
N PRO A 264 13.54 18.02 -15.55
CA PRO A 264 12.35 18.05 -16.40
C PRO A 264 11.27 17.10 -15.85
N TYR A 265 10.02 17.36 -16.23
CA TYR A 265 8.97 16.35 -16.06
C TYR A 265 9.26 15.10 -16.89
N ARG A 266 8.73 13.96 -16.47
CA ARG A 266 8.66 12.77 -17.31
C ARG A 266 7.75 13.07 -18.51
N SER A 267 7.98 12.42 -19.64
CA SER A 267 7.21 12.65 -20.88
C SER A 267 5.70 12.49 -20.72
N HIS A 268 5.29 11.68 -19.73
CA HIS A 268 3.88 11.38 -19.46
C HIS A 268 3.58 11.61 -17.98
N GLU A 269 3.98 12.76 -17.43
CA GLU A 269 3.71 13.10 -16.03
C GLU A 269 2.21 13.33 -15.84
N ILE A 270 1.60 12.54 -14.98
CA ILE A 270 0.20 12.71 -14.61
C ILE A 270 0.09 13.94 -13.70
N MET A 271 -0.62 14.97 -14.12
CA MET A 271 -0.66 16.23 -13.40
C MET A 271 -1.63 16.24 -12.21
N CYS A 272 -2.61 15.34 -12.15
CA CYS A 272 -3.57 15.31 -11.06
C CYS A 272 -3.92 13.87 -10.65
N LEU A 273 -3.69 13.52 -9.39
CA LEU A 273 -4.07 12.27 -8.76
C LEU A 273 -4.63 12.56 -7.36
N VAL A 274 -5.95 12.57 -7.26
CA VAL A 274 -6.70 12.86 -6.01
C VAL A 274 -7.78 11.82 -5.85
N ALA A 275 -7.93 11.29 -4.64
CA ALA A 275 -8.92 10.28 -4.31
C ALA A 275 -10.34 10.85 -4.26
N ASP A 276 -11.31 10.00 -4.58
CA ASP A 276 -12.69 10.14 -4.10
C ASP A 276 -12.91 9.19 -2.90
N PRO A 277 -12.76 9.68 -1.65
CA PRO A 277 -12.93 8.85 -0.47
C PRO A 277 -14.40 8.64 -0.08
N GLN A 278 -15.34 9.30 -0.74
CA GLN A 278 -16.76 9.28 -0.36
C GLN A 278 -17.38 7.87 -0.39
N PRO A 279 -17.16 7.02 -1.41
CA PRO A 279 -17.71 5.67 -1.41
C PRO A 279 -17.23 4.84 -0.20
N MET A 280 -15.97 4.95 0.18
CA MET A 280 -15.43 4.21 1.33
C MET A 280 -16.00 4.75 2.66
N ALA A 281 -16.20 6.06 2.76
CA ALA A 281 -16.81 6.67 3.94
C ALA A 281 -18.28 6.23 4.10
N GLN A 282 -19.05 6.18 3.01
CA GLN A 282 -20.46 5.81 3.03
C GLN A 282 -20.67 4.30 3.30
N ASP A 283 -19.91 3.44 2.60
CA ASP A 283 -20.13 2.00 2.64
C ASP A 283 -19.42 1.31 3.81
N LEU A 284 -18.22 1.79 4.18
CA LEU A 284 -17.35 1.16 5.17
C LEU A 284 -17.11 2.02 6.41
N GLY A 285 -17.55 3.28 6.40
CA GLY A 285 -17.40 4.20 7.54
C GLY A 285 -15.95 4.66 7.76
N TRP A 286 -15.06 4.56 6.76
CA TRP A 286 -13.68 5.01 6.88
C TRP A 286 -13.44 6.35 6.18
N GLN A 287 -12.65 7.20 6.82
CA GLN A 287 -12.16 8.45 6.28
C GLN A 287 -10.79 8.76 6.86
N ALA A 288 -9.86 9.26 6.04
CA ALA A 288 -8.57 9.74 6.52
C ALA A 288 -8.75 10.94 7.46
N HIS A 289 -8.01 10.97 8.57
CA HIS A 289 -8.13 12.03 9.61
C HIS A 289 -6.80 12.72 9.93
N THR A 290 -5.68 12.18 9.48
CA THR A 290 -4.37 12.79 9.68
C THR A 290 -4.13 13.87 8.63
N ASN A 291 -4.05 15.13 9.03
CA ASN A 291 -3.70 16.20 8.11
C ASN A 291 -2.21 16.12 7.70
N LEU A 292 -1.90 16.73 6.55
CA LEU A 292 -0.55 16.67 5.97
C LEU A 292 0.54 17.19 6.91
N GLU A 293 0.27 18.27 7.63
CA GLU A 293 1.20 18.90 8.58
C GLU A 293 1.59 17.94 9.71
N ALA A 294 0.58 17.34 10.35
CA ALA A 294 0.80 16.39 11.44
C ALA A 294 1.56 15.15 10.97
N GLY A 295 1.19 14.61 9.80
CA GLY A 295 1.85 13.44 9.22
C GLY A 295 3.31 13.71 8.81
N LEU A 296 3.59 14.89 8.21
CA LEU A 296 4.96 15.32 7.89
C LEU A 296 5.81 15.46 9.15
N THR A 297 5.27 16.13 10.18
CA THR A 297 5.97 16.32 11.47
C THR A 297 6.33 14.97 12.09
N ALA A 298 5.38 14.05 12.19
CA ALA A 298 5.62 12.70 12.73
C ALA A 298 6.69 11.94 11.92
N THR A 299 6.67 12.07 10.59
CA THR A 299 7.65 11.41 9.71
C THR A 299 9.04 12.01 9.88
N ILE A 300 9.15 13.34 9.97
CA ILE A 300 10.41 14.08 10.18
C ILE A 300 10.99 13.69 11.55
N ASP A 301 10.19 13.70 12.60
CA ASP A 301 10.65 13.37 13.95
C ASP A 301 11.15 11.93 14.04
N TRP A 302 10.45 11.00 13.40
CA TRP A 302 10.93 9.62 13.30
C TRP A 302 12.29 9.54 12.56
N GLN A 303 12.42 10.21 11.41
CA GLN A 303 13.66 10.16 10.61
C GLN A 303 14.83 10.84 11.31
N ARG A 304 14.61 11.89 12.12
CA ARG A 304 15.61 12.51 12.99
C ARG A 304 16.20 11.53 14.02
N GLN A 305 15.36 10.63 14.55
CA GLN A 305 15.78 9.62 15.53
C GLN A 305 16.59 8.50 14.90
N GLN A 306 16.58 8.36 13.57
CA GLN A 306 17.33 7.33 12.82
C GLN A 306 18.63 7.89 12.19
N ALA A 307 18.87 9.19 12.26
CA ALA A 307 20.03 9.88 11.69
C ALA A 307 21.19 9.96 12.69
#